data_71bcc5679b3f2988b73e45665b583f1e
#
_entry.id   71bcc5679b3f2988b73e45665b583f1e
#
_cell.length_a   1.000
_cell.length_b   1.000
_cell.length_c   1.000
_cell.angle_alpha   90.00
_cell.angle_beta   90.00
_cell.angle_gamma   90.00
#
_symmetry.space_group_name_H-M   'P 1'
#
loop_
_entity.id
_entity.type
_entity.pdbx_description
1 polymer ?
#
loop_
_entity_poly.entity_id
_entity_poly.type
_entity_poly.pdbx_seq_one_letter_code
_entity_poly.pdbx_strand_id
1 'polypeptide(L)'
;MIPIAMGQVFRIALANLRYPDTPEESVRAAERAIAQASAAGAGVVCFPECFVPGYRGMGHTPPPPDAAFLERAWSAVAAAAGKSNVAVILGTERVVVGGLLISALVVDRDGTIAGFQDKVQLDPSEDGPYTPGSGRRVFQAGELTFGITICHEGWRYPETVRFAARQGAHVVFHPHFHEAEPGSYRPSRFGDPANSFHEKAALCRAAENTCFFATVNYASAGSPTTSAVVRPDGTLLAHQPYGEEGLLVVDIDIAEATGLLARRYRPLDAVRP
;
A
#
# COMPACT_ATOMS: atom_id res chain seq x y z
N MET A 1 13.92 28.31 -25.17
CA MET A 1 12.83 27.88 -24.28
C MET A 1 12.69 26.38 -24.45
N ILE A 2 13.04 25.61 -23.45
CA ILE A 2 12.77 24.17 -23.40
C ILE A 2 11.25 24.07 -23.14
N PRO A 3 10.48 23.34 -23.96
CA PRO A 3 9.04 23.17 -23.67
C PRO A 3 8.92 22.51 -22.30
N ILE A 4 8.19 23.15 -21.39
CA ILE A 4 7.75 22.52 -20.15
C ILE A 4 6.85 21.36 -20.61
N ALA A 5 7.32 20.14 -20.47
CA ALA A 5 6.50 18.96 -20.71
C ALA A 5 5.25 19.11 -19.83
N MET A 6 4.07 19.05 -20.42
CA MET A 6 2.83 19.00 -19.63
C MET A 6 2.93 17.79 -18.72
N GLY A 7 2.83 18.01 -17.40
CA GLY A 7 2.93 16.95 -16.42
C GLY A 7 1.89 15.85 -16.69
N GLN A 8 2.30 14.60 -16.56
CA GLN A 8 1.44 13.43 -16.74
C GLN A 8 0.75 13.12 -15.41
N VAL A 9 -0.37 13.82 -15.16
CA VAL A 9 -1.08 13.72 -13.88
C VAL A 9 -1.90 12.44 -13.81
N PHE A 10 -1.69 11.68 -12.75
CA PHE A 10 -2.47 10.49 -12.43
C PHE A 10 -3.09 10.62 -11.02
N ARG A 11 -4.38 10.36 -10.89
CA ARG A 11 -5.09 10.45 -9.61
C ARG A 11 -5.12 9.10 -8.92
N ILE A 12 -4.63 9.06 -7.67
CA ILE A 12 -4.64 7.89 -6.80
C ILE A 12 -5.55 8.12 -5.59
N ALA A 13 -6.08 7.05 -5.01
CA ALA A 13 -6.83 7.08 -3.76
C ALA A 13 -6.24 6.09 -2.74
N LEU A 14 -6.17 6.50 -1.48
CA LEU A 14 -5.76 5.67 -0.35
C LEU A 14 -6.95 5.53 0.59
N ALA A 15 -7.38 4.29 0.84
CA ALA A 15 -8.56 3.99 1.63
C ALA A 15 -8.22 3.86 3.12
N ASN A 16 -8.18 5.00 3.82
CA ASN A 16 -7.94 5.06 5.26
C ASN A 16 -9.24 4.73 6.01
N LEU A 17 -9.58 3.43 6.09
CA LEU A 17 -10.83 2.94 6.63
C LEU A 17 -10.64 2.36 8.04
N ARG A 18 -11.73 2.26 8.81
CA ARG A 18 -11.71 1.58 10.10
C ARG A 18 -11.47 0.09 9.92
N TYR A 19 -10.91 -0.54 10.96
CA TYR A 19 -10.83 -2.00 11.02
C TYR A 19 -12.25 -2.57 10.94
N PRO A 20 -12.53 -3.56 10.06
CA PRO A 20 -13.87 -4.09 9.86
C PRO A 20 -14.33 -4.96 11.04
N ASP A 21 -15.60 -4.86 11.40
CA ASP A 21 -16.17 -5.66 12.48
C ASP A 21 -16.31 -7.16 12.10
N THR A 22 -16.52 -7.45 10.83
CA THR A 22 -16.62 -8.80 10.28
C THR A 22 -15.94 -8.90 8.90
N PRO A 23 -15.55 -10.13 8.47
CA PRO A 23 -15.04 -10.35 7.12
C PRO A 23 -15.98 -9.85 6.02
N GLU A 24 -17.31 -10.05 6.18
CA GLU A 24 -18.30 -9.59 5.20
C GLU A 24 -18.39 -8.06 5.17
N GLU A 25 -18.23 -7.39 6.32
CA GLU A 25 -18.21 -5.93 6.36
C GLU A 25 -16.97 -5.38 5.65
N SER A 26 -15.81 -6.06 5.74
CA SER A 26 -14.62 -5.64 5.01
C SER A 26 -14.84 -5.60 3.50
N VAL A 27 -15.55 -6.60 2.96
CA VAL A 27 -15.90 -6.65 1.52
C VAL A 27 -16.85 -5.50 1.15
N ARG A 28 -17.93 -5.30 1.94
CA ARG A 28 -18.88 -4.19 1.68
C ARG A 28 -18.21 -2.82 1.80
N ALA A 29 -17.31 -2.65 2.76
CA ALA A 29 -16.55 -1.40 2.91
C ALA A 29 -15.60 -1.17 1.72
N ALA A 30 -14.95 -2.23 1.23
CA ALA A 30 -14.13 -2.15 0.02
C ALA A 30 -14.95 -1.75 -1.20
N GLU A 31 -16.11 -2.37 -1.44
CA GLU A 31 -17.01 -2.02 -2.55
C GLU A 31 -17.47 -0.54 -2.50
N ARG A 32 -17.82 -0.05 -1.31
CA ARG A 32 -18.18 1.38 -1.12
C ARG A 32 -17.02 2.31 -1.42
N ALA A 33 -15.82 1.99 -0.93
CA ALA A 33 -14.63 2.82 -1.13
C ALA A 33 -14.19 2.82 -2.61
N ILE A 34 -14.31 1.71 -3.33
CA ILE A 34 -14.07 1.63 -4.78
C ILE A 34 -15.01 2.57 -5.54
N ALA A 35 -16.31 2.54 -5.21
CA ALA A 35 -17.28 3.43 -5.83
C ALA A 35 -17.02 4.91 -5.52
N GLN A 36 -16.59 5.23 -4.28
CA GLN A 36 -16.21 6.59 -3.89
C GLN A 36 -14.94 7.06 -4.62
N ALA A 37 -13.92 6.19 -4.75
CA ALA A 37 -12.70 6.48 -5.49
C ALA A 37 -12.99 6.79 -6.97
N SER A 38 -13.88 6.01 -7.59
CA SER A 38 -14.38 6.27 -8.95
C SER A 38 -15.07 7.63 -9.07
N ALA A 39 -15.99 7.94 -8.15
CA ALA A 39 -16.68 9.22 -8.11
C ALA A 39 -15.73 10.41 -7.93
N ALA A 40 -14.60 10.20 -7.25
CA ALA A 40 -13.52 11.19 -7.10
C ALA A 40 -12.57 11.23 -8.31
N GLY A 41 -12.76 10.38 -9.32
CA GLY A 41 -11.94 10.32 -10.53
C GLY A 41 -10.60 9.63 -10.35
N ALA A 42 -10.42 8.80 -9.30
CA ALA A 42 -9.19 8.06 -9.09
C ALA A 42 -9.03 6.93 -10.13
N GLY A 43 -7.81 6.74 -10.62
CA GLY A 43 -7.45 5.64 -11.52
C GLY A 43 -7.09 4.35 -10.79
N VAL A 44 -6.71 4.45 -9.50
CA VAL A 44 -6.38 3.33 -8.62
C VAL A 44 -6.77 3.67 -7.17
N VAL A 45 -7.23 2.66 -6.42
CA VAL A 45 -7.44 2.75 -4.98
C VAL A 45 -6.64 1.65 -4.25
N CYS A 46 -5.95 2.02 -3.17
CA CYS A 46 -5.19 1.09 -2.33
C CYS A 46 -5.81 1.00 -0.94
N PHE A 47 -5.97 -0.23 -0.44
CA PHE A 47 -6.50 -0.57 0.88
C PHE A 47 -5.37 -0.94 1.85
N PRO A 48 -5.60 -0.89 3.18
CA PRO A 48 -4.63 -1.33 4.18
C PRO A 48 -4.27 -2.82 4.08
N GLU A 49 -3.21 -3.22 4.77
CA GLU A 49 -2.77 -4.61 4.91
C GLU A 49 -3.89 -5.50 5.48
N CYS A 50 -4.11 -6.67 4.86
CA CYS A 50 -5.15 -7.64 5.27
C CYS A 50 -6.52 -6.99 5.53
N PHE A 51 -6.92 -5.97 4.78
CA PHE A 51 -8.22 -5.33 4.94
C PHE A 51 -9.36 -6.35 4.82
N VAL A 52 -9.19 -7.34 3.95
CA VAL A 52 -10.06 -8.51 3.84
C VAL A 52 -9.25 -9.75 4.23
N PRO A 53 -9.64 -10.50 5.24
CA PRO A 53 -10.85 -10.46 6.08
C PRO A 53 -10.70 -9.63 7.37
N GLY A 54 -9.61 -8.92 7.54
CA GLY A 54 -9.11 -8.26 8.73
C GLY A 54 -7.74 -8.82 9.14
N TYR A 55 -6.84 -7.96 9.64
CA TYR A 55 -5.49 -8.34 10.06
C TYR A 55 -5.52 -9.18 11.34
N ARG A 56 -4.69 -10.27 11.39
CA ARG A 56 -4.52 -11.15 12.57
C ARG A 56 -3.33 -10.69 13.38
N GLY A 57 -3.53 -10.04 14.46
CA GLY A 57 -2.48 -9.56 15.34
C GLY A 57 -2.91 -8.33 16.13
N MET A 58 -2.07 -7.85 17.02
CA MET A 58 -2.34 -6.64 17.83
C MET A 58 -3.68 -6.69 18.58
N GLY A 59 -4.12 -7.88 19.02
CA GLY A 59 -5.41 -8.08 19.70
C GLY A 59 -6.59 -8.39 18.80
N HIS A 60 -6.43 -8.33 17.48
CA HIS A 60 -7.48 -8.71 16.53
C HIS A 60 -7.41 -10.20 16.20
N THR A 61 -8.56 -10.87 16.26
CA THR A 61 -8.69 -12.32 16.01
C THR A 61 -9.83 -12.59 15.02
N PRO A 62 -9.66 -12.27 13.73
CA PRO A 62 -10.66 -12.61 12.73
C PRO A 62 -10.87 -14.13 12.67
N PRO A 63 -12.00 -14.61 12.12
CA PRO A 63 -12.28 -16.04 11.98
C PRO A 63 -11.12 -16.81 11.32
N PRO A 64 -11.03 -18.13 11.52
CA PRO A 64 -10.00 -18.94 10.85
C PRO A 64 -9.95 -18.69 9.33
N PRO A 65 -8.79 -18.84 8.68
CA PRO A 65 -8.66 -18.61 7.25
C PRO A 65 -9.63 -19.49 6.45
N ASP A 66 -10.41 -18.86 5.57
CA ASP A 66 -11.39 -19.52 4.68
C ASP A 66 -11.09 -19.17 3.23
N ALA A 67 -10.50 -20.12 2.49
CA ALA A 67 -10.16 -19.93 1.09
C ALA A 67 -11.39 -19.63 0.22
N ALA A 68 -12.52 -20.30 0.49
CA ALA A 68 -13.74 -20.08 -0.28
C ALA A 68 -14.35 -18.69 -0.03
N PHE A 69 -14.27 -18.19 1.19
CA PHE A 69 -14.64 -16.80 1.50
C PHE A 69 -13.74 -15.83 0.73
N LEU A 70 -12.42 -16.01 0.79
CA LEU A 70 -11.45 -15.13 0.13
C LEU A 70 -11.67 -15.07 -1.39
N GLU A 71 -11.91 -16.21 -2.03
CA GLU A 71 -12.19 -16.27 -3.47
C GLU A 71 -13.49 -15.52 -3.84
N ARG A 72 -14.54 -15.65 -3.03
CA ARG A 72 -15.78 -14.86 -3.23
C ARG A 72 -15.54 -13.37 -3.00
N ALA A 73 -14.77 -13.01 -1.99
CA ALA A 73 -14.42 -11.62 -1.69
C ALA A 73 -13.62 -10.99 -2.84
N TRP A 74 -12.60 -11.68 -3.36
CA TRP A 74 -11.83 -11.22 -4.51
C TRP A 74 -12.70 -11.04 -5.76
N SER A 75 -13.63 -11.97 -6.00
CA SER A 75 -14.58 -11.88 -7.11
C SER A 75 -15.51 -10.67 -6.98
N ALA A 76 -16.00 -10.38 -5.77
CA ALA A 76 -16.85 -9.21 -5.49
C ALA A 76 -16.07 -7.89 -5.71
N VAL A 77 -14.83 -7.81 -5.21
CA VAL A 77 -13.96 -6.65 -5.40
C VAL A 77 -13.60 -6.48 -6.89
N ALA A 78 -13.33 -7.56 -7.60
CA ALA A 78 -13.06 -7.53 -9.04
C ALA A 78 -14.27 -7.00 -9.84
N ALA A 79 -15.47 -7.45 -9.51
CA ALA A 79 -16.71 -6.95 -10.11
C ALA A 79 -16.93 -5.47 -9.81
N ALA A 80 -16.66 -5.02 -8.56
CA ALA A 80 -16.75 -3.60 -8.17
C ALA A 80 -15.73 -2.74 -8.92
N ALA A 81 -14.49 -3.22 -9.07
CA ALA A 81 -13.43 -2.56 -9.85
C ALA A 81 -13.85 -2.34 -11.31
N GLY A 82 -14.30 -3.41 -11.97
CA GLY A 82 -14.78 -3.34 -13.37
C GLY A 82 -15.98 -2.41 -13.54
N LYS A 83 -16.98 -2.50 -12.65
CA LYS A 83 -18.14 -1.62 -12.66
C LYS A 83 -17.78 -0.14 -12.49
N SER A 84 -16.77 0.14 -11.66
CA SER A 84 -16.34 1.49 -11.29
C SER A 84 -15.23 2.02 -12.21
N ASN A 85 -14.64 1.19 -13.07
CA ASN A 85 -13.51 1.53 -13.93
C ASN A 85 -12.30 2.08 -13.13
N VAL A 86 -11.99 1.47 -11.98
CA VAL A 86 -10.89 1.83 -11.07
C VAL A 86 -10.06 0.61 -10.76
N ALA A 87 -8.75 0.69 -10.91
CA ALA A 87 -7.85 -0.38 -10.46
C ALA A 87 -7.84 -0.46 -8.93
N VAL A 88 -7.70 -1.66 -8.39
CA VAL A 88 -7.75 -1.91 -6.94
C VAL A 88 -6.50 -2.64 -6.46
N ILE A 89 -5.93 -2.16 -5.37
CA ILE A 89 -4.89 -2.84 -4.59
C ILE A 89 -5.54 -3.16 -3.24
N LEU A 90 -5.96 -4.41 -3.05
CA LEU A 90 -6.63 -4.86 -1.83
C LEU A 90 -5.67 -5.63 -0.93
N GLY A 91 -5.41 -5.11 0.27
CA GLY A 91 -4.76 -5.93 1.31
C GLY A 91 -5.65 -7.11 1.69
N THR A 92 -5.12 -8.32 1.58
CA THR A 92 -5.88 -9.57 1.82
C THR A 92 -4.98 -10.66 2.38
N GLU A 93 -5.60 -11.71 2.90
CA GLU A 93 -4.94 -12.99 3.13
C GLU A 93 -5.02 -13.86 1.88
N ARG A 94 -4.14 -14.84 1.75
CA ARG A 94 -4.18 -15.86 0.71
C ARG A 94 -3.81 -17.23 1.27
N VAL A 95 -4.74 -18.17 1.22
CA VAL A 95 -4.49 -19.58 1.60
C VAL A 95 -3.80 -20.29 0.45
N VAL A 96 -2.65 -20.90 0.74
CA VAL A 96 -1.88 -21.68 -0.24
C VAL A 96 -1.51 -23.03 0.33
N VAL A 97 -1.02 -23.92 -0.53
CA VAL A 97 -0.45 -25.20 -0.06
C VAL A 97 0.76 -24.89 0.84
N GLY A 98 0.66 -25.27 2.11
CA GLY A 98 1.71 -25.08 3.09
C GLY A 98 1.61 -23.81 3.95
N GLY A 99 0.57 -22.98 3.81
CA GLY A 99 0.45 -21.84 4.71
C GLY A 99 -0.57 -20.77 4.36
N LEU A 100 -0.53 -19.71 5.15
CA LEU A 100 -1.31 -18.50 4.97
C LEU A 100 -0.36 -17.35 4.63
N LEU A 101 -0.64 -16.60 3.60
CA LEU A 101 0.15 -15.46 3.16
C LEU A 101 -0.57 -14.14 3.46
N ILE A 102 0.18 -13.12 3.83
CA ILE A 102 -0.23 -11.73 3.75
C ILE A 102 0.01 -11.29 2.31
N SER A 103 -1.03 -10.78 1.64
CA SER A 103 -0.98 -10.48 0.22
C SER A 103 -1.67 -9.15 -0.09
N ALA A 104 -1.32 -8.56 -1.22
CA ALA A 104 -2.08 -7.51 -1.88
C ALA A 104 -2.58 -8.06 -3.22
N LEU A 105 -3.90 -8.20 -3.36
CA LEU A 105 -4.56 -8.52 -4.62
C LEU A 105 -4.55 -7.26 -5.51
N VAL A 106 -4.18 -7.42 -6.77
CA VAL A 106 -4.28 -6.36 -7.78
C VAL A 106 -5.36 -6.72 -8.80
N VAL A 107 -6.29 -5.80 -8.97
CA VAL A 107 -7.38 -5.91 -9.95
C VAL A 107 -7.27 -4.72 -10.90
N ASP A 108 -7.34 -4.98 -12.19
CA ASP A 108 -7.34 -3.96 -13.23
C ASP A 108 -8.71 -3.25 -13.33
N ARG A 109 -8.73 -2.13 -14.03
CA ARG A 109 -9.91 -1.28 -14.20
C ARG A 109 -11.09 -1.96 -14.89
N ASP A 110 -10.85 -3.01 -15.63
CA ASP A 110 -11.88 -3.84 -16.28
C ASP A 110 -12.41 -4.99 -15.40
N GLY A 111 -11.89 -5.12 -14.17
CA GLY A 111 -12.21 -6.19 -13.25
C GLY A 111 -11.36 -7.45 -13.40
N THR A 112 -10.38 -7.45 -14.29
CA THR A 112 -9.46 -8.58 -14.43
C THR A 112 -8.50 -8.65 -13.24
N ILE A 113 -8.34 -9.81 -12.60
CA ILE A 113 -7.34 -10.02 -11.56
C ILE A 113 -5.96 -10.11 -12.20
N ALA A 114 -5.13 -9.07 -12.01
CA ALA A 114 -3.77 -9.00 -12.51
C ALA A 114 -2.80 -9.88 -11.70
N GLY A 115 -3.15 -10.21 -10.46
CA GLY A 115 -2.39 -11.12 -9.61
C GLY A 115 -2.23 -10.64 -8.18
N PHE A 116 -1.20 -11.17 -7.51
CA PHE A 116 -0.90 -10.88 -6.11
C PHE A 116 0.54 -10.44 -5.93
N GLN A 117 0.77 -9.56 -4.96
CA GLN A 117 2.07 -9.38 -4.31
C GLN A 117 1.96 -9.92 -2.90
N ASP A 118 2.73 -10.95 -2.59
CA ASP A 118 2.81 -11.51 -1.24
C ASP A 118 3.88 -10.78 -0.43
N LYS A 119 3.67 -10.65 0.88
CA LYS A 119 4.66 -10.12 1.82
C LYS A 119 5.83 -11.09 1.94
N VAL A 120 7.02 -10.66 1.58
CA VAL A 120 8.23 -11.50 1.57
C VAL A 120 8.98 -11.42 2.90
N GLN A 121 8.97 -10.24 3.53
CA GLN A 121 9.61 -10.01 4.83
C GLN A 121 8.54 -9.80 5.89
N LEU A 122 8.27 -10.86 6.65
CA LEU A 122 7.31 -10.80 7.75
C LEU A 122 7.83 -9.94 8.90
N ASP A 123 6.93 -9.35 9.67
CA ASP A 123 7.25 -8.86 11.01
C ASP A 123 7.50 -10.08 11.92
N PRO A 124 8.45 -10.03 12.88
CA PRO A 124 8.66 -11.15 13.79
C PRO A 124 7.42 -11.66 14.53
N SER A 125 6.43 -10.79 14.76
CA SER A 125 5.14 -11.19 15.36
C SER A 125 4.24 -12.01 14.41
N GLU A 126 4.55 -12.04 13.12
CA GLU A 126 3.79 -12.74 12.08
C GLU A 126 4.33 -14.16 11.79
N ASP A 127 5.51 -14.52 12.30
CA ASP A 127 6.17 -15.82 12.02
C ASP A 127 5.36 -17.05 12.44
N GLY A 128 4.39 -16.90 13.35
CA GLY A 128 3.53 -18.00 13.79
C GLY A 128 2.35 -18.24 12.84
N PRO A 129 1.51 -17.23 12.58
CA PRO A 129 0.30 -17.39 11.76
C PRO A 129 0.55 -17.35 10.25
N TYR A 130 1.65 -16.75 9.78
CA TYR A 130 1.88 -16.52 8.36
C TYR A 130 3.16 -17.16 7.83
N THR A 131 3.19 -17.40 6.53
CA THR A 131 4.34 -17.89 5.77
C THR A 131 4.84 -16.76 4.85
N PRO A 132 6.16 -16.52 4.75
CA PRO A 132 6.70 -15.51 3.84
C PRO A 132 6.43 -15.87 2.38
N GLY A 133 6.08 -14.86 1.58
CA GLY A 133 5.96 -14.97 0.13
C GLY A 133 7.31 -15.13 -0.56
N SER A 134 7.28 -15.36 -1.86
CA SER A 134 8.47 -15.49 -2.69
C SER A 134 8.40 -14.52 -3.87
N GLY A 135 9.45 -13.71 -4.04
CA GLY A 135 9.57 -12.82 -5.19
C GLY A 135 8.74 -11.53 -5.09
N ARG A 136 9.09 -10.60 -5.97
CA ARG A 136 8.46 -9.28 -6.08
C ARG A 136 8.17 -8.98 -7.54
N ARG A 137 7.15 -8.15 -7.78
CA ARG A 137 6.74 -7.74 -9.12
C ARG A 137 6.29 -6.29 -9.15
N VAL A 138 6.18 -5.73 -10.32
CA VAL A 138 5.52 -4.46 -10.60
C VAL A 138 4.24 -4.72 -11.38
N PHE A 139 3.31 -3.78 -11.28
CA PHE A 139 2.00 -3.82 -11.93
C PHE A 139 1.78 -2.54 -12.71
N GLN A 140 0.71 -2.51 -13.52
CA GLN A 140 0.30 -1.34 -14.28
C GLN A 140 -1.19 -1.06 -14.07
N ALA A 141 -1.56 0.22 -14.07
CA ALA A 141 -2.93 0.69 -14.15
C ALA A 141 -2.96 1.86 -15.15
N GLY A 142 -3.28 1.57 -16.40
CA GLY A 142 -3.10 2.52 -17.51
C GLY A 142 -1.63 2.92 -17.64
N GLU A 143 -1.34 4.21 -17.52
CA GLU A 143 0.03 4.75 -17.64
C GLU A 143 0.84 4.63 -16.33
N LEU A 144 0.20 4.33 -15.22
CA LEU A 144 0.85 4.18 -13.93
C LEU A 144 1.51 2.82 -13.79
N THR A 145 2.84 2.78 -13.71
CA THR A 145 3.58 1.60 -13.23
C THR A 145 3.78 1.72 -11.73
N PHE A 146 3.48 0.67 -10.98
CA PHE A 146 3.61 0.70 -9.53
C PHE A 146 4.15 -0.60 -8.94
N GLY A 147 4.80 -0.47 -7.78
CA GLY A 147 5.17 -1.58 -6.92
C GLY A 147 4.33 -1.62 -5.67
N ILE A 148 4.42 -2.72 -4.93
CA ILE A 148 3.76 -2.89 -3.64
C ILE A 148 4.78 -3.42 -2.65
N THR A 149 4.83 -2.81 -1.46
CA THR A 149 5.56 -3.33 -0.31
C THR A 149 4.63 -3.34 0.89
N ILE A 150 4.60 -4.45 1.64
CA ILE A 150 3.57 -4.61 2.66
C ILE A 150 4.17 -4.39 4.06
N CYS A 151 3.67 -3.37 4.77
CA CYS A 151 3.92 -3.08 6.18
C CYS A 151 5.42 -3.08 6.53
N HIS A 152 5.86 -4.03 7.35
CA HIS A 152 7.24 -4.19 7.82
C HIS A 152 8.29 -4.05 6.71
N GLU A 153 8.00 -4.55 5.51
CA GLU A 153 8.91 -4.46 4.37
C GLU A 153 9.21 -3.01 3.96
N GLY A 154 8.19 -2.17 3.86
CA GLY A 154 8.35 -0.78 3.43
C GLY A 154 9.15 0.05 4.42
N TRP A 155 9.06 -0.28 5.70
CA TRP A 155 9.76 0.45 6.75
C TRP A 155 11.18 -0.03 7.00
N ARG A 156 11.41 -1.36 7.02
CA ARG A 156 12.65 -1.97 7.47
C ARG A 156 13.62 -2.35 6.36
N TYR A 157 13.11 -2.61 5.15
CA TYR A 157 13.90 -3.17 4.05
C TYR A 157 13.88 -2.24 2.83
N PRO A 158 14.85 -1.30 2.74
CA PRO A 158 14.94 -0.35 1.61
C PRO A 158 14.97 -1.02 0.23
N GLU A 159 15.48 -2.25 0.18
CA GLU A 159 15.61 -3.06 -1.04
C GLU A 159 14.27 -3.33 -1.70
N THR A 160 13.19 -3.40 -0.92
CA THR A 160 11.84 -3.70 -1.42
C THR A 160 11.33 -2.59 -2.33
N VAL A 161 11.44 -1.35 -1.89
CA VAL A 161 11.07 -0.15 -2.67
C VAL A 161 12.03 0.05 -3.83
N ARG A 162 13.34 -0.14 -3.58
CA ARG A 162 14.36 -0.02 -4.61
C ARG A 162 14.17 -1.00 -5.76
N PHE A 163 13.74 -2.22 -5.47
CA PHE A 163 13.38 -3.19 -6.51
C PHE A 163 12.33 -2.61 -7.46
N ALA A 164 11.20 -2.12 -6.94
CA ALA A 164 10.12 -1.59 -7.75
C ALA A 164 10.54 -0.35 -8.56
N ALA A 165 11.23 0.60 -7.93
CA ALA A 165 11.71 1.81 -8.58
C ALA A 165 12.72 1.51 -9.72
N ARG A 166 13.57 0.48 -9.55
CA ARG A 166 14.48 0.01 -10.62
C ARG A 166 13.73 -0.63 -11.78
N GLN A 167 12.55 -1.18 -11.56
CA GLN A 167 11.66 -1.72 -12.61
C GLN A 167 10.76 -0.64 -13.23
N GLY A 168 10.99 0.65 -12.91
CA GLY A 168 10.26 1.76 -13.48
C GLY A 168 8.97 2.13 -12.76
N ALA A 169 8.77 1.68 -11.52
CA ALA A 169 7.61 2.09 -10.75
C ALA A 169 7.62 3.61 -10.49
N HIS A 170 6.55 4.28 -10.85
CA HIS A 170 6.33 5.70 -10.54
C HIS A 170 5.97 5.90 -9.08
N VAL A 171 5.18 4.97 -8.53
CA VAL A 171 4.76 4.94 -7.13
C VAL A 171 4.94 3.55 -6.55
N VAL A 172 5.31 3.49 -5.27
CA VAL A 172 5.24 2.26 -4.47
C VAL A 172 4.14 2.42 -3.45
N PHE A 173 3.11 1.58 -3.55
CA PHE A 173 2.05 1.50 -2.55
C PHE A 173 2.52 0.67 -1.35
N HIS A 174 2.17 1.16 -0.16
CA HIS A 174 2.59 0.57 1.09
C HIS A 174 1.39 0.34 2.01
N PRO A 175 0.57 -0.70 1.74
CA PRO A 175 -0.47 -1.12 2.67
C PRO A 175 0.15 -1.61 3.97
N HIS A 176 -0.35 -1.10 5.11
CA HIS A 176 0.13 -1.50 6.42
C HIS A 176 -0.97 -1.50 7.47
N PHE A 177 -0.69 -2.16 8.58
CA PHE A 177 -1.46 -2.14 9.81
C PHE A 177 -0.58 -1.55 10.93
N HIS A 178 -1.00 -0.45 11.52
CA HIS A 178 -0.30 0.15 12.64
C HIS A 178 -1.29 0.87 13.56
N GLU A 179 -1.58 0.27 14.70
CA GLU A 179 -2.44 0.82 15.73
C GLU A 179 -1.65 1.42 16.90
N ALA A 180 -2.37 2.17 17.74
CA ALA A 180 -1.81 2.72 18.96
C ALA A 180 -1.66 1.63 20.03
N GLU A 181 -0.46 1.48 20.57
CA GLU A 181 -0.26 0.77 21.82
C GLU A 181 -0.63 1.67 23.01
N PRO A 182 -1.04 1.10 24.16
CA PRO A 182 -1.30 1.88 25.37
C PRO A 182 -0.09 2.77 25.75
N GLY A 183 -0.32 4.07 25.87
CA GLY A 183 0.74 5.03 26.20
C GLY A 183 1.62 5.48 25.04
N SER A 184 1.32 5.05 23.80
CA SER A 184 2.03 5.51 22.59
C SER A 184 1.95 7.02 22.42
N TYR A 185 3.03 7.58 21.85
CA TYR A 185 3.04 8.97 21.41
C TYR A 185 1.99 9.20 20.33
N ARG A 186 1.26 10.31 20.45
CA ARG A 186 0.27 10.74 19.45
C ARG A 186 0.85 11.88 18.62
N PRO A 187 1.19 11.64 17.35
CA PRO A 187 1.76 12.67 16.50
C PRO A 187 0.71 13.73 16.16
N SER A 188 1.15 14.98 16.04
CA SER A 188 0.33 16.09 15.57
C SER A 188 0.63 16.49 14.13
N ARG A 189 1.71 15.96 13.56
CA ARG A 189 2.16 16.21 12.19
C ARG A 189 2.87 14.97 11.62
N PHE A 190 2.80 14.81 10.32
CA PHE A 190 3.50 13.73 9.64
C PHE A 190 5.02 13.85 9.78
N GLY A 191 5.70 12.75 10.04
CA GLY A 191 7.16 12.75 10.25
C GLY A 191 7.63 13.44 11.51
N ASP A 192 6.78 13.58 12.53
CA ASP A 192 7.11 14.23 13.80
C ASP A 192 8.42 13.67 14.39
N PRO A 193 9.42 14.54 14.72
CA PRO A 193 10.67 14.09 15.33
C PRO A 193 10.52 13.29 16.62
N ALA A 194 9.48 13.58 17.41
CA ALA A 194 9.20 12.88 18.67
C ALA A 194 8.52 11.51 18.47
N ASN A 195 7.93 11.27 17.31
CA ASN A 195 7.27 10.02 16.97
C ASN A 195 8.28 8.90 16.62
N SER A 196 7.78 7.68 16.45
CA SER A 196 8.55 6.53 15.96
C SER A 196 9.15 6.79 14.56
N PHE A 197 10.04 5.89 14.09
CA PHE A 197 10.75 6.04 12.81
C PHE A 197 9.87 5.83 11.57
N HIS A 198 8.68 5.23 11.68
CA HIS A 198 7.89 4.71 10.57
C HIS A 198 7.57 5.74 9.47
N GLU A 199 7.04 6.91 9.84
CA GLU A 199 6.76 7.96 8.86
C GLU A 199 8.02 8.60 8.28
N LYS A 200 9.10 8.67 9.08
CA LYS A 200 10.42 9.11 8.61
C LYS A 200 11.00 8.13 7.58
N ALA A 201 10.78 6.83 7.80
CA ALA A 201 11.14 5.81 6.81
C ALA A 201 10.38 6.03 5.51
N ALA A 202 9.07 6.35 5.54
CA ALA A 202 8.30 6.65 4.33
C ALA A 202 8.89 7.82 3.53
N LEU A 203 9.33 8.90 4.20
CA LEU A 203 10.02 10.03 3.56
C LEU A 203 11.33 9.56 2.89
N CYS A 204 12.12 8.76 3.61
CA CYS A 204 13.38 8.21 3.08
C CYS A 204 13.15 7.29 1.88
N ARG A 205 12.13 6.42 1.92
CA ARG A 205 11.84 5.47 0.83
C ARG A 205 11.56 6.17 -0.50
N ALA A 206 10.83 7.28 -0.47
CA ALA A 206 10.60 8.09 -1.65
C ALA A 206 11.89 8.74 -2.15
N ALA A 207 12.61 9.45 -1.28
CA ALA A 207 13.81 10.22 -1.62
C ALA A 207 14.95 9.36 -2.16
N GLU A 208 15.28 8.26 -1.48
CA GLU A 208 16.41 7.39 -1.86
C GLU A 208 16.18 6.59 -3.15
N ASN A 209 14.94 6.57 -3.65
CA ASN A 209 14.56 5.87 -4.87
C ASN A 209 14.04 6.81 -5.97
N THR A 210 13.84 8.10 -5.68
CA THR A 210 13.24 9.09 -6.59
C THR A 210 11.95 8.59 -7.25
N CYS A 211 11.03 8.05 -6.42
CA CYS A 211 9.68 7.63 -6.79
C CYS A 211 8.69 8.10 -5.72
N PHE A 212 7.41 8.16 -6.05
CA PHE A 212 6.38 8.39 -5.02
C PHE A 212 6.29 7.20 -4.07
N PHE A 213 5.99 7.49 -2.80
CA PHE A 213 5.69 6.46 -1.81
C PHE A 213 4.33 6.75 -1.19
N ALA A 214 3.37 5.83 -1.38
CA ALA A 214 1.98 6.01 -0.97
C ALA A 214 1.64 4.99 0.13
N THR A 215 1.69 5.43 1.38
CA THR A 215 1.46 4.59 2.55
C THR A 215 0.00 4.61 2.96
N VAL A 216 -0.58 3.44 3.26
CA VAL A 216 -2.02 3.27 3.56
C VAL A 216 -2.20 2.52 4.86
N ASN A 217 -2.82 3.18 5.85
CA ASN A 217 -3.13 2.62 7.16
C ASN A 217 -4.63 2.54 7.40
N TYR A 218 -5.01 1.84 8.44
CA TYR A 218 -6.35 1.90 9.03
C TYR A 218 -6.58 3.22 9.78
N ALA A 219 -7.84 3.63 9.87
CA ALA A 219 -8.30 4.79 10.63
C ALA A 219 -8.44 4.45 12.14
N SER A 220 -7.32 4.14 12.79
CA SER A 220 -7.30 3.77 14.21
C SER A 220 -7.06 4.97 15.10
N ALA A 221 -7.89 5.12 16.14
CA ALA A 221 -7.75 6.23 17.09
C ALA A 221 -6.39 6.19 17.79
N GLY A 222 -5.66 7.32 17.72
CA GLY A 222 -4.34 7.45 18.34
C GLY A 222 -3.21 6.69 17.62
N SER A 223 -3.46 6.17 16.41
CA SER A 223 -2.43 5.53 15.59
C SER A 223 -1.19 6.43 15.45
N PRO A 224 0.03 5.88 15.60
CA PRO A 224 1.27 6.64 15.42
C PRO A 224 1.61 6.91 13.96
N THR A 225 0.85 6.36 13.00
CA THR A 225 1.02 6.61 11.57
C THR A 225 -0.34 6.84 10.91
N THR A 226 -0.32 7.51 9.75
CA THR A 226 -1.53 7.73 8.95
C THR A 226 -1.25 7.46 7.46
N SER A 227 -2.32 7.39 6.67
CA SER A 227 -2.19 7.30 5.21
C SER A 227 -1.64 8.58 4.63
N ALA A 228 -0.65 8.48 3.74
CA ALA A 228 0.05 9.63 3.18
C ALA A 228 0.66 9.34 1.82
N VAL A 229 0.91 10.39 1.05
CA VAL A 229 1.68 10.35 -0.19
C VAL A 229 2.91 11.23 -0.04
N VAL A 230 4.07 10.65 -0.31
CA VAL A 230 5.37 11.31 -0.27
C VAL A 230 5.91 11.47 -1.70
N ARG A 231 6.45 12.65 -2.01
CA ARG A 231 7.05 12.97 -3.31
C ARG A 231 8.40 12.29 -3.52
N PRO A 232 8.87 12.18 -4.77
CA PRO A 232 10.18 11.62 -5.11
C PRO A 232 11.39 12.31 -4.47
N ASP A 233 11.24 13.55 -4.00
CA ASP A 233 12.27 14.29 -3.26
C ASP A 233 12.23 14.05 -1.74
N GLY A 234 11.29 13.25 -1.24
CA GLY A 234 11.08 12.96 0.17
C GLY A 234 10.22 13.97 0.91
N THR A 235 9.64 14.97 0.22
CA THR A 235 8.69 15.90 0.84
C THR A 235 7.29 15.30 0.91
N LEU A 236 6.55 15.64 1.97
CA LEU A 236 5.14 15.23 2.10
C LEU A 236 4.28 15.94 1.05
N LEU A 237 3.50 15.18 0.28
CA LEU A 237 2.51 15.74 -0.65
C LEU A 237 1.17 15.96 0.06
N ALA A 238 0.66 14.91 0.71
CA ALA A 238 -0.60 14.95 1.46
C ALA A 238 -0.66 13.82 2.49
N HIS A 239 -1.46 13.98 3.53
CA HIS A 239 -1.79 12.91 4.47
C HIS A 239 -3.22 13.01 4.95
N GLN A 240 -3.79 11.88 5.36
CA GLN A 240 -5.08 11.81 6.04
C GLN A 240 -4.92 12.27 7.49
N PRO A 241 -5.85 13.03 8.09
CA PRO A 241 -5.81 13.31 9.52
C PRO A 241 -5.75 12.01 10.35
N TYR A 242 -4.96 12.03 11.43
CA TYR A 242 -4.77 10.85 12.27
C TYR A 242 -6.08 10.36 12.89
N GLY A 243 -6.39 9.07 12.72
CA GLY A 243 -7.57 8.42 13.28
C GLY A 243 -8.89 8.78 12.58
N GLU A 244 -8.87 9.59 11.53
CA GLU A 244 -10.05 9.95 10.76
C GLU A 244 -10.23 9.03 9.56
N GLU A 245 -11.45 8.51 9.42
CA GLU A 245 -11.83 7.66 8.28
C GLU A 245 -12.06 8.50 7.03
N GLY A 246 -11.63 7.99 5.87
CA GLY A 246 -11.88 8.61 4.59
C GLY A 246 -10.98 8.13 3.46
N LEU A 247 -11.22 8.66 2.27
CA LEU A 247 -10.30 8.48 1.13
C LEU A 247 -9.37 9.69 1.03
N LEU A 248 -8.07 9.44 1.07
CA LEU A 248 -7.08 10.43 0.68
C LEU A 248 -6.91 10.36 -0.84
N VAL A 249 -7.48 11.32 -1.57
CA VAL A 249 -7.40 11.41 -3.03
C VAL A 249 -6.37 12.44 -3.41
N VAL A 250 -5.39 12.05 -4.24
CA VAL A 250 -4.22 12.88 -4.56
C VAL A 250 -3.88 12.76 -6.04
N ASP A 251 -3.56 13.88 -6.65
CA ASP A 251 -2.97 13.96 -7.99
C ASP A 251 -1.44 13.90 -7.88
N ILE A 252 -0.83 12.95 -8.59
CA ILE A 252 0.63 12.83 -8.70
C ILE A 252 1.05 13.09 -10.15
N ASP A 253 2.11 13.86 -10.35
CA ASP A 253 2.76 13.97 -11.66
C ASP A 253 3.77 12.83 -11.80
N ILE A 254 3.41 11.79 -12.56
CA ILE A 254 4.27 10.61 -12.70
C ILE A 254 5.61 10.94 -13.38
N ALA A 255 5.75 12.08 -14.06
CA ALA A 255 7.02 12.52 -14.63
C ALA A 255 8.05 12.92 -13.54
N GLU A 256 7.60 13.29 -12.33
CA GLU A 256 8.50 13.54 -11.19
C GLU A 256 9.21 12.24 -10.71
N ALA A 257 8.59 11.08 -10.93
CA ALA A 257 9.10 9.78 -10.50
C ALA A 257 10.20 9.27 -11.44
N THR A 258 11.35 9.91 -11.42
CA THR A 258 12.45 9.59 -12.37
C THR A 258 13.10 8.23 -12.09
N GLY A 259 13.01 7.67 -10.90
CA GLY A 259 13.72 6.46 -10.50
C GLY A 259 15.25 6.60 -10.56
N LEU A 260 15.77 7.82 -10.68
CA LEU A 260 17.18 8.08 -10.95
C LEU A 260 18.12 7.46 -9.92
N LEU A 261 17.85 7.69 -8.63
CA LEU A 261 18.73 7.19 -7.56
C LEU A 261 18.63 5.67 -7.42
N ALA A 262 17.45 5.09 -7.59
CA ALA A 262 17.28 3.64 -7.59
C ALA A 262 18.09 2.96 -8.70
N ARG A 263 18.09 3.53 -9.92
CA ARG A 263 18.87 2.97 -11.05
C ARG A 263 20.38 3.16 -10.92
N ARG A 264 20.83 4.15 -10.17
CA ARG A 264 22.27 4.38 -9.91
C ARG A 264 22.85 3.46 -8.85
N TYR A 265 22.01 2.79 -8.08
CA TYR A 265 22.47 1.85 -7.04
C TYR A 265 23.26 0.69 -7.66
N ARG A 266 24.44 0.44 -7.13
CA ARG A 266 25.29 -0.72 -7.45
C ARG A 266 25.32 -1.65 -6.24
N PRO A 267 24.83 -2.90 -6.34
CA PRO A 267 24.92 -3.87 -5.26
C PRO A 267 26.37 -4.08 -4.81
N LEU A 268 26.59 -4.33 -3.52
CA LEU A 268 27.93 -4.48 -2.95
C LEU A 268 28.73 -5.63 -3.57
N ASP A 269 28.05 -6.71 -3.96
CA ASP A 269 28.61 -7.86 -4.67
C ASP A 269 29.02 -7.55 -6.12
N ALA A 270 28.49 -6.48 -6.70
CA ALA A 270 28.89 -5.98 -8.03
C ALA A 270 30.11 -5.02 -7.98
N VAL A 271 30.53 -4.62 -6.77
CA VAL A 271 31.73 -3.79 -6.56
C VAL A 271 32.90 -4.72 -6.26
N ARG A 272 33.70 -5.04 -7.25
CA ARG A 272 34.98 -5.75 -7.00
C ARG A 272 35.94 -4.83 -6.23
N PRO A 273 36.69 -5.35 -5.24
CA PRO A 273 37.73 -4.60 -4.55
C PRO A 273 38.83 -4.15 -5.50
#